data_db2ff574bd2a1dece929246edf8dbb15
#
_entry.id   db2ff574bd2a1dece929246edf8dbb15
#
_cell.length_a   1.000
_cell.length_b   1.000
_cell.length_c   1.000
_cell.angle_alpha   90.00
_cell.angle_beta   90.00
_cell.angle_gamma   90.00
#
_symmetry.space_group_name_H-M   'P 1'
#
loop_
_entity.id
_entity.type
_entity.pdbx_description
1 polymer ?
#
loop_
_entity_poly.entity_id
_entity_poly.type
_entity_poly.pdbx_seq_one_letter_code
_entity_poly.pdbx_strand_id
1 'polypeptide(L)'
;IPPEGYRKKGYKVWTVGDDISWMRKGPDGRLWAINPENGFFGVAPGTNQKSNPNALATVQKGTIYTNVALNLDNDTVWWEGLDKNPPKNGVDWKGKPWDGTTAEEQGAHPNSRFTAPAENCPCISKEFSSPAGVPISAIIFGGRRQKTTPLVYQSRDWNHGVFVGSIMASETTAAATGQVGVV
;
A
#
# COMPACT_ATOMS: atom_id res chain seq x y z
N ILE A 1 1.21 -10.82 4.24
CA ILE A 1 1.56 -12.18 4.72
C ILE A 1 1.28 -12.23 6.22
N PRO A 2 0.52 -13.23 6.73
CA PRO A 2 0.27 -13.35 8.16
C PRO A 2 1.58 -13.54 8.94
N PRO A 3 1.68 -13.02 10.17
CA PRO A 3 2.79 -13.33 11.07
C PRO A 3 2.99 -14.85 11.23
N GLU A 4 4.22 -15.27 11.50
CA GLU A 4 4.59 -16.69 11.50
C GLU A 4 3.71 -17.55 12.42
N GLY A 5 3.38 -17.08 13.62
CA GLY A 5 2.51 -17.79 14.54
C GLY A 5 1.11 -18.06 14.00
N TYR A 6 0.57 -17.15 13.20
CA TYR A 6 -0.73 -17.33 12.53
C TYR A 6 -0.61 -18.22 11.30
N ARG A 7 0.47 -18.11 10.53
CA ARG A 7 0.72 -19.02 9.38
C ARG A 7 0.80 -20.48 9.84
N LYS A 8 1.49 -20.75 10.94
CA LYS A 8 1.57 -22.11 11.54
C LYS A 8 0.20 -22.64 11.96
N LYS A 9 -0.75 -21.78 12.29
CA LYS A 9 -2.15 -22.13 12.59
C LYS A 9 -3.05 -22.24 11.33
N GLY A 10 -2.48 -22.09 10.14
CA GLY A 10 -3.22 -22.20 8.86
C GLY A 10 -3.89 -20.92 8.35
N TYR A 11 -3.70 -19.78 9.03
CA TYR A 11 -4.25 -18.51 8.55
C TYR A 11 -3.60 -18.07 7.25
N LYS A 12 -4.42 -17.58 6.32
CA LYS A 12 -4.02 -17.04 5.02
C LYS A 12 -4.61 -15.66 4.84
N VAL A 13 -3.95 -14.82 4.02
CA VAL A 13 -4.48 -13.51 3.61
C VAL A 13 -4.58 -13.53 2.10
N TRP A 14 -5.75 -13.17 1.60
CA TRP A 14 -6.03 -13.01 0.18
C TRP A 14 -6.42 -11.57 -0.10
N THR A 15 -5.92 -11.00 -1.20
CA THR A 15 -6.19 -9.63 -1.61
C THR A 15 -7.34 -9.61 -2.60
N VAL A 16 -8.33 -8.75 -2.36
CA VAL A 16 -9.46 -8.51 -3.26
C VAL A 16 -9.37 -7.12 -3.91
N GLY A 17 -8.61 -6.21 -3.32
CA GLY A 17 -8.35 -4.86 -3.80
C GLY A 17 -7.42 -4.14 -2.84
N ASP A 18 -6.98 -2.91 -3.18
CA ASP A 18 -6.06 -2.13 -2.35
C ASP A 18 -6.56 -0.72 -2.02
N ASP A 19 -7.53 -0.18 -2.74
CA ASP A 19 -8.01 1.18 -2.57
C ASP A 19 -9.54 1.27 -2.68
N ILE A 20 -10.10 1.40 -3.87
CA ILE A 20 -11.53 1.62 -4.07
C ILE A 20 -12.31 0.32 -3.81
N SER A 21 -13.38 0.45 -3.04
CA SER A 21 -14.33 -0.64 -2.79
C SER A 21 -15.75 -0.11 -2.95
N TRP A 22 -16.50 -0.69 -3.87
CA TRP A 22 -17.93 -0.42 -3.99
C TRP A 22 -18.70 -1.38 -3.10
N MET A 23 -19.52 -0.81 -2.22
CA MET A 23 -20.26 -1.59 -1.23
C MET A 23 -21.77 -1.50 -1.46
N ARG A 24 -22.44 -2.62 -1.24
CA ARG A 24 -23.91 -2.71 -1.27
C ARG A 24 -24.42 -3.64 -0.18
N LYS A 25 -25.68 -3.47 0.21
CA LYS A 25 -26.37 -4.44 1.07
C LYS A 25 -26.73 -5.67 0.24
N GLY A 26 -26.26 -6.81 0.67
CA GLY A 26 -26.56 -8.10 0.06
C GLY A 26 -27.92 -8.68 0.51
N PRO A 27 -28.37 -9.76 -0.13
CA PRO A 27 -29.66 -10.41 0.20
C PRO A 27 -29.68 -11.00 1.62
N ASP A 28 -28.51 -11.28 2.18
CA ASP A 28 -28.30 -11.77 3.53
C ASP A 28 -28.25 -10.65 4.61
N GLY A 29 -28.49 -9.40 4.19
CA GLY A 29 -28.47 -8.23 5.06
C GLY A 29 -27.08 -7.69 5.40
N ARG A 30 -26.00 -8.37 5.03
CA ARG A 30 -24.61 -7.91 5.22
C ARG A 30 -24.20 -6.93 4.13
N LEU A 31 -23.13 -6.17 4.38
CA LEU A 31 -22.42 -5.45 3.33
C LEU A 31 -21.62 -6.41 2.47
N TRP A 32 -21.68 -6.20 1.18
CA TRP A 32 -20.86 -6.88 0.17
C TRP A 32 -20.04 -5.87 -0.59
N ALA A 33 -18.80 -6.21 -0.87
CA ALA A 33 -17.84 -5.33 -1.53
C ALA A 33 -17.39 -5.88 -2.87
N ILE A 34 -17.27 -5.00 -3.87
CA ILE A 34 -16.70 -5.27 -5.19
C ILE A 34 -15.51 -4.35 -5.38
N ASN A 35 -14.39 -4.90 -5.83
CA ASN A 35 -13.25 -4.12 -6.29
C ASN A 35 -13.49 -3.72 -7.76
N PRO A 36 -13.50 -2.41 -8.10
CA PRO A 36 -13.67 -1.93 -9.47
C PRO A 36 -12.36 -1.82 -10.26
N GLU A 37 -11.21 -2.07 -9.63
CA GLU A 37 -9.88 -1.84 -10.20
C GLU A 37 -9.24 -3.14 -10.69
N ASN A 38 -8.41 -3.06 -11.73
CA ASN A 38 -7.69 -4.21 -12.28
C ASN A 38 -6.18 -4.17 -12.00
N GLY A 39 -5.75 -3.36 -11.07
CA GLY A 39 -4.37 -3.15 -10.69
C GLY A 39 -4.21 -2.68 -9.28
N PHE A 40 -2.97 -2.53 -8.87
CA PHE A 40 -2.59 -1.94 -7.58
C PHE A 40 -1.81 -0.65 -7.79
N PHE A 41 -2.11 0.37 -6.99
CA PHE A 41 -1.43 1.65 -6.99
C PHE A 41 -0.76 1.87 -5.63
N GLY A 42 0.55 1.76 -5.59
CA GLY A 42 1.31 1.79 -4.34
C GLY A 42 2.36 2.88 -4.25
N VAL A 43 2.82 3.14 -3.03
CA VAL A 43 3.97 4.01 -2.73
C VAL A 43 5.25 3.19 -2.87
N ALA A 44 6.24 3.72 -3.62
CA ALA A 44 7.51 3.03 -3.81
C ALA A 44 8.44 3.15 -2.59
N PRO A 45 8.72 4.34 -2.02
CA PRO A 45 9.66 4.49 -0.92
C PRO A 45 9.33 3.59 0.28
N GLY A 46 10.35 2.90 0.80
CA GLY A 46 10.20 1.97 1.92
C GLY A 46 9.62 0.60 1.58
N THR A 47 9.13 0.40 0.35
CA THR A 47 8.69 -0.92 -0.12
C THR A 47 9.91 -1.78 -0.44
N ASN A 48 10.07 -2.88 0.29
CA ASN A 48 11.20 -3.79 0.17
C ASN A 48 10.83 -5.22 0.57
N GLN A 49 11.79 -6.13 0.44
CA GLN A 49 11.57 -7.56 0.74
C GLN A 49 11.15 -7.82 2.19
N LYS A 50 11.56 -6.98 3.14
CA LYS A 50 11.21 -7.12 4.55
C LYS A 50 9.85 -6.51 4.87
N SER A 51 9.56 -5.32 4.34
CA SER A 51 8.32 -4.59 4.63
C SER A 51 7.13 -5.16 3.87
N ASN A 52 7.30 -5.45 2.57
CA ASN A 52 6.20 -5.89 1.71
C ASN A 52 6.67 -6.79 0.54
N PRO A 53 7.03 -8.07 0.82
CA PRO A 53 7.52 -8.98 -0.21
C PRO A 53 6.51 -9.26 -1.33
N ASN A 54 5.20 -9.26 -1.02
CA ASN A 54 4.18 -9.48 -2.05
C ASN A 54 4.07 -8.28 -3.00
N ALA A 55 4.25 -7.05 -2.52
CA ALA A 55 4.30 -5.88 -3.40
C ALA A 55 5.49 -5.96 -4.35
N LEU A 56 6.69 -6.33 -3.85
CA LEU A 56 7.84 -6.53 -4.72
C LEU A 56 7.62 -7.62 -5.78
N ALA A 57 6.98 -8.72 -5.42
CA ALA A 57 6.62 -9.76 -6.38
C ALA A 57 5.61 -9.26 -7.43
N THR A 58 4.66 -8.42 -7.01
CA THR A 58 3.63 -7.86 -7.90
C THR A 58 4.21 -6.91 -8.94
N VAL A 59 5.22 -6.11 -8.57
CA VAL A 59 5.80 -5.08 -9.46
C VAL A 59 6.89 -5.57 -10.41
N GLN A 60 7.13 -6.87 -10.47
CA GLN A 60 8.19 -7.45 -11.32
C GLN A 60 7.90 -7.39 -12.82
N LYS A 61 6.65 -7.27 -13.22
CA LYS A 61 6.25 -7.34 -14.62
C LYS A 61 5.10 -6.39 -14.94
N GLY A 62 5.18 -5.72 -16.12
CA GLY A 62 4.10 -4.88 -16.62
C GLY A 62 3.75 -3.69 -15.72
N THR A 63 4.70 -3.22 -14.95
CA THR A 63 4.53 -2.15 -13.97
C THR A 63 4.94 -0.81 -14.55
N ILE A 64 4.16 0.21 -14.28
CA ILE A 64 4.50 1.61 -14.55
C ILE A 64 4.98 2.24 -13.25
N TYR A 65 6.12 2.89 -13.31
CA TYR A 65 6.69 3.63 -12.20
C TYR A 65 6.69 5.13 -12.48
N THR A 66 6.49 5.93 -11.45
CA THR A 66 6.57 7.38 -11.53
C THR A 66 7.50 7.93 -10.46
N ASN A 67 8.37 8.86 -10.88
CA ASN A 67 9.28 9.59 -10.01
C ASN A 67 10.25 8.70 -9.18
N VAL A 68 10.66 7.57 -9.74
CA VAL A 68 11.70 6.69 -9.19
C VAL A 68 13.04 6.96 -9.87
N ALA A 69 14.15 6.48 -9.29
CA ALA A 69 15.44 6.48 -9.95
C ALA A 69 15.51 5.36 -10.99
N LEU A 70 16.25 5.61 -12.08
CA LEU A 70 16.55 4.64 -13.11
C LEU A 70 18.01 4.19 -12.97
N ASN A 71 18.25 2.89 -12.97
CA ASN A 71 19.57 2.27 -13.07
C ASN A 71 19.89 2.04 -14.54
N LEU A 72 20.90 2.74 -15.06
CA LEU A 72 21.32 2.68 -16.47
C LEU A 72 22.14 1.44 -16.82
N ASP A 73 22.62 0.70 -15.83
CA ASP A 73 23.44 -0.49 -16.09
C ASP A 73 22.58 -1.71 -16.47
N ASN A 74 21.32 -1.73 -16.05
CA ASN A 74 20.43 -2.89 -16.25
C ASN A 74 18.96 -2.54 -16.51
N ASP A 75 18.66 -1.27 -16.77
CA ASP A 75 17.32 -0.74 -17.04
C ASP A 75 16.30 -1.05 -15.94
N THR A 76 16.75 -1.15 -14.69
CA THR A 76 15.88 -1.34 -13.53
C THR A 76 15.60 -0.02 -12.81
N VAL A 77 14.59 -0.03 -11.94
CA VAL A 77 14.23 1.12 -11.11
C VAL A 77 14.75 0.93 -9.68
N TRP A 78 14.99 2.06 -9.01
CA TRP A 78 15.37 2.08 -7.61
C TRP A 78 14.65 3.21 -6.86
N TRP A 79 14.43 3.02 -5.57
CA TRP A 79 13.86 4.02 -4.66
C TRP A 79 14.41 3.83 -3.25
N GLU A 80 14.36 4.86 -2.43
CA GLU A 80 14.85 4.85 -1.06
C GLU A 80 14.15 3.78 -0.23
N GLY A 81 14.98 2.94 0.40
CA GLY A 81 14.51 1.82 1.21
C GLY A 81 14.16 0.54 0.44
N LEU A 82 14.38 0.48 -0.88
CA LEU A 82 14.29 -0.78 -1.63
C LEU A 82 15.33 -1.78 -1.12
N ASP A 83 16.59 -1.34 -1.14
CA ASP A 83 17.72 -2.08 -0.60
C ASP A 83 18.84 -1.11 -0.15
N LYS A 84 20.03 -1.65 0.13
CA LYS A 84 21.21 -0.89 0.54
C LYS A 84 22.17 -0.55 -0.60
N ASN A 85 21.82 -0.89 -1.84
CA ASN A 85 22.70 -0.81 -3.00
C ASN A 85 22.11 0.13 -4.07
N PRO A 86 22.13 1.45 -3.86
CA PRO A 86 21.68 2.38 -4.90
C PRO A 86 22.54 2.23 -6.16
N PRO A 87 21.98 2.47 -7.34
CA PRO A 87 22.73 2.41 -8.59
C PRO A 87 23.85 3.45 -8.60
N LYS A 88 25.02 3.06 -9.11
CA LYS A 88 26.17 3.97 -9.27
C LYS A 88 26.19 4.67 -10.62
N ASN A 89 25.43 4.18 -11.56
CA ASN A 89 25.24 4.78 -12.87
C ASN A 89 23.74 4.91 -13.10
N GLY A 90 23.15 5.98 -12.60
CA GLY A 90 21.70 6.17 -12.61
C GLY A 90 21.29 7.57 -12.96
N VAL A 91 19.97 7.74 -13.03
CA VAL A 91 19.28 9.01 -13.22
C VAL A 91 18.25 9.16 -12.11
N ASP A 92 18.26 10.31 -11.45
CA ASP A 92 17.25 10.61 -10.43
C ASP A 92 15.87 10.89 -11.04
N TRP A 93 14.87 11.03 -10.16
CA TRP A 93 13.51 11.35 -10.57
C TRP A 93 13.32 12.70 -11.29
N LYS A 94 14.34 13.58 -11.26
CA LYS A 94 14.36 14.87 -11.97
C LYS A 94 15.07 14.77 -13.32
N GLY A 95 15.56 13.57 -13.69
CA GLY A 95 16.29 13.34 -14.93
C GLY A 95 17.78 13.74 -14.89
N LYS A 96 18.36 13.91 -13.69
CA LYS A 96 19.77 14.25 -13.52
C LYS A 96 20.62 13.00 -13.27
N PRO A 97 21.90 12.97 -13.75
CA PRO A 97 22.81 11.91 -13.36
C PRO A 97 22.89 11.77 -11.84
N TRP A 98 22.82 10.54 -11.36
CA TRP A 98 22.83 10.23 -9.93
C TRP A 98 23.52 8.89 -9.67
N ASP A 99 24.37 8.85 -8.65
CA ASP A 99 25.22 7.69 -8.32
C ASP A 99 24.97 7.10 -6.93
N GLY A 100 23.94 7.61 -6.23
CA GLY A 100 23.58 7.12 -4.91
C GLY A 100 24.55 7.47 -3.79
N THR A 101 25.56 8.32 -4.03
CA THR A 101 26.59 8.63 -3.04
C THR A 101 26.23 9.78 -2.12
N THR A 102 25.35 10.67 -2.52
CA THR A 102 24.94 11.84 -1.73
C THR A 102 23.64 11.54 -0.98
N ALA A 103 23.75 11.49 0.35
CA ALA A 103 22.57 11.33 1.22
C ALA A 103 21.58 12.52 1.14
N GLU A 104 22.04 13.65 0.63
CA GLU A 104 21.25 14.88 0.47
C GLU A 104 20.41 14.89 -0.79
N GLU A 105 20.77 14.10 -1.80
CA GLU A 105 20.03 13.99 -3.06
C GLU A 105 19.36 12.63 -3.18
N GLN A 106 18.05 12.61 -3.01
CA GLN A 106 17.26 11.40 -3.18
C GLN A 106 17.12 11.02 -4.66
N GLY A 107 17.34 9.75 -4.98
CA GLY A 107 17.15 9.21 -6.32
C GLY A 107 15.67 9.17 -6.72
N ALA A 108 14.79 8.88 -5.77
CA ALA A 108 13.34 8.88 -6.00
C ALA A 108 12.65 10.02 -5.22
N HIS A 109 11.54 10.50 -5.74
CA HIS A 109 10.67 11.44 -5.02
C HIS A 109 10.05 10.76 -3.78
N PRO A 110 9.90 11.45 -2.63
CA PRO A 110 9.27 10.87 -1.44
C PRO A 110 7.85 10.34 -1.65
N ASN A 111 7.16 10.83 -2.68
CA ASN A 111 5.84 10.33 -3.10
C ASN A 111 5.88 9.61 -4.45
N SER A 112 6.99 8.97 -4.79
CA SER A 112 7.08 8.12 -5.97
C SER A 112 6.14 6.93 -5.87
N ARG A 113 5.61 6.49 -7.02
CA ARG A 113 4.53 5.51 -7.10
C ARG A 113 4.81 4.42 -8.11
N PHE A 114 4.08 3.33 -7.97
CA PHE A 114 3.97 2.30 -8.99
C PHE A 114 2.50 1.94 -9.25
N THR A 115 2.22 1.51 -10.47
CA THR A 115 0.95 0.88 -10.86
C THR A 115 1.28 -0.47 -11.48
N ALA A 116 0.75 -1.53 -10.91
CA ALA A 116 1.04 -2.90 -11.32
C ALA A 116 -0.25 -3.70 -11.60
N PRO A 117 -0.25 -4.64 -12.57
CA PRO A 117 -1.38 -5.53 -12.79
C PRO A 117 -1.69 -6.37 -11.55
N ALA A 118 -2.97 -6.46 -11.19
CA ALA A 118 -3.40 -7.22 -10.02
C ALA A 118 -3.09 -8.72 -10.12
N GLU A 119 -3.12 -9.26 -11.34
CA GLU A 119 -2.83 -10.68 -11.62
C GLU A 119 -1.41 -11.10 -11.22
N ASN A 120 -0.47 -10.16 -11.13
CA ASN A 120 0.89 -10.45 -10.67
C ASN A 120 0.97 -10.72 -9.16
N CYS A 121 -0.08 -10.40 -8.40
CA CYS A 121 -0.04 -10.49 -6.94
C CYS A 121 -0.09 -11.96 -6.48
N PRO A 122 0.93 -12.45 -5.73
CA PRO A 122 0.98 -13.85 -5.29
C PRO A 122 -0.18 -14.28 -4.38
N CYS A 123 -0.86 -13.32 -3.77
CA CYS A 123 -1.99 -13.58 -2.88
C CYS A 123 -3.31 -12.99 -3.40
N ILE A 124 -3.45 -12.85 -4.71
CA ILE A 124 -4.72 -12.41 -5.30
C ILE A 124 -5.82 -13.44 -4.99
N SER A 125 -6.98 -12.96 -4.59
CA SER A 125 -8.14 -13.82 -4.36
C SER A 125 -8.75 -14.28 -5.68
N LYS A 126 -9.27 -15.49 -5.72
CA LYS A 126 -10.09 -15.96 -6.82
C LYS A 126 -11.39 -15.14 -6.99
N GLU A 127 -11.82 -14.45 -5.93
CA GLU A 127 -12.99 -13.58 -5.92
C GLU A 127 -12.67 -12.14 -6.37
N PHE A 128 -11.42 -11.85 -6.74
CA PHE A 128 -10.98 -10.51 -7.15
C PHE A 128 -11.87 -9.91 -8.25
N SER A 129 -12.20 -10.71 -9.27
CA SER A 129 -13.04 -10.29 -10.40
C SER A 129 -14.50 -10.75 -10.28
N SER A 130 -14.93 -11.19 -9.09
CA SER A 130 -16.31 -11.68 -8.91
C SER A 130 -17.33 -10.53 -8.96
N PRO A 131 -18.29 -10.55 -9.88
CA PRO A 131 -19.34 -9.52 -9.93
C PRO A 131 -20.30 -9.62 -8.74
N ALA A 132 -20.35 -10.73 -8.04
CA ALA A 132 -21.09 -10.87 -6.79
C ALA A 132 -20.42 -10.13 -5.65
N GLY A 133 -19.09 -9.96 -5.70
CA GLY A 133 -18.30 -9.40 -4.65
C GLY A 133 -18.01 -10.38 -3.52
N VAL A 134 -17.58 -9.86 -2.38
CA VAL A 134 -17.32 -10.62 -1.16
C VAL A 134 -18.06 -10.03 0.03
N PRO A 135 -18.55 -10.84 0.97
CA PRO A 135 -19.20 -10.33 2.18
C PRO A 135 -18.19 -9.72 3.13
N ILE A 136 -18.53 -8.57 3.73
CA ILE A 136 -17.73 -7.90 4.73
C ILE A 136 -18.11 -8.42 6.12
N SER A 137 -17.12 -8.89 6.88
CA SER A 137 -17.28 -9.36 8.25
C SER A 137 -16.74 -8.37 9.29
N ALA A 138 -15.79 -7.53 8.90
CA ALA A 138 -15.22 -6.50 9.77
C ALA A 138 -14.74 -5.30 8.95
N ILE A 139 -14.78 -4.12 9.55
CA ILE A 139 -14.19 -2.90 9.01
C ILE A 139 -13.15 -2.40 10.01
N ILE A 140 -11.93 -2.19 9.52
CA ILE A 140 -10.87 -1.54 10.28
C ILE A 140 -10.80 -0.09 9.78
N PHE A 141 -11.09 0.85 10.68
CA PHE A 141 -11.02 2.27 10.39
C PHE A 141 -9.79 2.87 11.06
N GLY A 142 -9.00 3.62 10.34
CA GLY A 142 -7.74 4.16 10.85
C GLY A 142 -7.41 5.54 10.31
N GLY A 143 -6.61 6.28 11.07
CA GLY A 143 -6.05 7.56 10.68
C GLY A 143 -4.62 7.70 11.20
N ARG A 144 -3.90 8.68 10.66
CA ARG A 144 -2.55 9.03 11.14
C ARG A 144 -2.66 9.96 12.32
N ARG A 145 -2.03 9.58 13.43
CA ARG A 145 -1.87 10.44 14.61
C ARG A 145 -0.58 10.12 15.35
N GLN A 146 0.18 11.13 15.70
CA GLN A 146 1.41 10.97 16.48
C GLN A 146 1.15 10.60 17.93
N LYS A 147 0.06 11.11 18.49
CA LYS A 147 -0.30 10.92 19.91
C LYS A 147 -1.69 10.33 19.99
N THR A 148 -1.77 9.04 20.08
CA THR A 148 -3.05 8.34 20.24
C THR A 148 -2.93 7.27 21.31
N THR A 149 -3.88 7.28 22.23
CA THR A 149 -4.01 6.26 23.26
C THR A 149 -5.49 5.98 23.49
N PRO A 150 -5.96 4.74 23.33
CA PRO A 150 -5.23 3.57 22.82
C PRO A 150 -4.98 3.65 21.32
N LEU A 151 -3.91 2.99 20.84
CA LEU A 151 -3.58 2.92 19.40
C LEU A 151 -4.64 2.15 18.60
N VAL A 152 -5.19 1.11 19.20
CA VAL A 152 -6.22 0.26 18.58
C VAL A 152 -7.25 -0.08 19.65
N TYR A 153 -8.51 -0.04 19.29
CA TYR A 153 -9.60 -0.57 20.11
C TYR A 153 -10.73 -1.11 19.25
N GLN A 154 -11.50 -2.02 19.80
CA GLN A 154 -12.68 -2.59 19.15
C GLN A 154 -13.91 -1.79 19.55
N SER A 155 -14.71 -1.38 18.55
CA SER A 155 -16.02 -0.76 18.82
C SER A 155 -17.00 -1.78 19.44
N ARG A 156 -17.87 -1.29 20.31
CA ARG A 156 -18.83 -2.13 21.04
C ARG A 156 -19.85 -2.81 20.13
N ASP A 157 -20.30 -2.06 19.13
CA ASP A 157 -21.26 -2.49 18.12
C ASP A 157 -21.06 -1.68 16.84
N TRP A 158 -21.85 -1.97 15.81
CA TRP A 158 -21.79 -1.29 14.51
C TRP A 158 -22.07 0.21 14.62
N ASN A 159 -23.10 0.61 15.38
CA ASN A 159 -23.45 2.02 15.53
C ASN A 159 -22.34 2.82 16.21
N HIS A 160 -21.72 2.24 17.24
CA HIS A 160 -20.56 2.83 17.89
C HIS A 160 -19.39 2.95 16.93
N GLY A 161 -19.16 1.95 16.07
CA GLY A 161 -18.10 2.00 15.04
C GLY A 161 -18.32 3.11 14.02
N VAL A 162 -19.55 3.26 13.55
CA VAL A 162 -19.94 4.35 12.63
C VAL A 162 -19.74 5.73 13.29
N PHE A 163 -20.17 5.89 14.53
CA PHE A 163 -19.98 7.13 15.27
C PHE A 163 -18.49 7.49 15.41
N VAL A 164 -17.68 6.55 15.88
CA VAL A 164 -16.23 6.78 16.06
C VAL A 164 -15.55 7.09 14.73
N GLY A 165 -15.87 6.34 13.67
CA GLY A 165 -15.33 6.58 12.33
C GLY A 165 -15.69 7.96 11.78
N SER A 166 -16.91 8.43 12.05
CA SER A 166 -17.40 9.74 11.57
C SER A 166 -16.77 10.95 12.27
N ILE A 167 -16.31 10.78 13.50
CA ILE A 167 -15.68 11.87 14.29
C ILE A 167 -14.16 11.81 14.28
N MET A 168 -13.56 10.76 13.70
CA MET A 168 -12.12 10.61 13.67
C MET A 168 -11.49 11.54 12.64
N ALA A 169 -10.50 12.34 13.07
CA ALA A 169 -9.64 13.12 12.20
C ALA A 169 -8.29 12.41 12.00
N SER A 170 -7.65 12.66 10.88
CA SER A 170 -6.33 12.12 10.53
C SER A 170 -5.37 13.24 10.18
N GLU A 171 -4.12 13.10 10.60
CA GLU A 171 -3.04 13.99 10.15
C GLU A 171 -2.80 13.85 8.65
N THR A 172 -2.48 14.93 7.98
CA THR A 172 -2.07 14.95 6.57
C THR A 172 -0.72 14.24 6.42
N THR A 173 -0.44 13.66 5.25
CA THR A 173 0.86 13.02 5.01
C THR A 173 1.98 14.06 4.98
N ALA A 174 3.13 13.75 5.57
CA ALA A 174 4.32 14.60 5.52
C ALA A 174 4.77 14.87 4.06
N ALA A 175 4.53 13.93 3.13
CA ALA A 175 4.81 14.11 1.71
C ALA A 175 3.97 15.24 1.06
N ALA A 176 2.77 15.53 1.59
CA ALA A 176 1.90 16.59 1.08
C ALA A 176 2.21 17.95 1.70
N THR A 177 2.62 17.99 2.97
CA THR A 177 2.79 19.24 3.76
C THR A 177 4.24 19.58 4.07
N GLY A 178 5.17 18.62 3.91
CA GLY A 178 6.55 18.73 4.39
C GLY A 178 6.69 18.73 5.91
N GLN A 179 5.59 18.55 6.64
CA GLN A 179 5.54 18.57 8.11
C GLN A 179 4.75 17.37 8.64
N VAL A 180 5.11 16.93 9.84
CA VAL A 180 4.41 15.87 10.56
C VAL A 180 3.48 16.48 11.60
N GLY A 181 2.29 15.88 11.80
CA GLY A 181 1.35 16.32 12.83
C GLY A 181 0.37 17.40 12.39
N VAL A 182 0.27 17.70 11.11
CA VAL A 182 -0.72 18.65 10.56
C VAL A 182 -2.06 17.91 10.36
N VAL A 183 -3.14 18.48 10.90
CA VAL A 183 -4.52 17.95 10.84
C VAL A 183 -5.36 18.82 9.93
#